data_e8a5c802724e13040acf0a2a3ad58d36
#
_entry.id   e8a5c802724e13040acf0a2a3ad58d36
#
_cell.length_a   1.000
_cell.length_b   1.000
_cell.length_c   1.000
_cell.angle_alpha   90.00
_cell.angle_beta   90.00
_cell.angle_gamma   90.00
#
_symmetry.space_group_name_H-M   'P 1'
#
loop_
_entity.id
_entity.type
_entity.pdbx_description
1 polymer ?
#
loop_
_entity_poly.entity_id
_entity_poly.type
_entity_poly.pdbx_seq_one_letter_code
_entity_poly.pdbx_strand_id
1 'polypeptide(L)'
;GSGGGTQTIILGALDPRPIVSFPNGMVSSSMQGGCTCENASLLRIGTGNVELSALFAPKPLGMTAADDWTREMLVPGKGFPEIKKLYALLGKAENTICPDLTHFKHNYNYVSRAVMYSWFNRHMKLGHKEPIVEEDFKLLSAQEHAVWNERHPEPEGGEKLERKVTKWLAERDDALLNSLPPEQKKNVFRKAWETIIGRKYDESATFSYEKNQLINLKTDERILLKPINSANEPDSINLWLGFAEGNKNLTGLAQSEDGHYLARVFMEGKEGPARTVANKREFAGYTHGFNHSRFARQVHDLLSVLSYLSQIHGKELVLHSTGEMQAQVIVAAYLAGAPVKEIKAEKSDFT
;
A
#
# COMPACT_ATOMS: atom_id res chain seq x y z
N GLY A 1 -5.84 -6.70 21.25
CA GLY A 1 -5.64 -5.31 21.68
C GLY A 1 -4.44 -4.68 21.01
N SER A 2 -4.38 -3.32 20.98
CA SER A 2 -3.27 -2.53 20.41
C SER A 2 -2.95 -2.96 18.97
N GLY A 3 -1.69 -3.16 18.59
CA GLY A 3 -1.29 -3.63 17.25
C GLY A 3 -2.05 -4.87 16.78
N GLY A 4 -2.40 -5.77 17.69
CA GLY A 4 -3.32 -6.88 17.41
C GLY A 4 -4.74 -6.44 17.01
N GLY A 5 -5.19 -5.24 17.43
CA GLY A 5 -6.43 -4.64 16.95
C GLY A 5 -6.35 -4.28 15.46
N THR A 6 -5.23 -3.70 15.01
CA THR A 6 -4.98 -3.46 13.59
C THR A 6 -4.96 -4.75 12.78
N GLN A 7 -4.26 -5.78 13.29
CA GLN A 7 -4.24 -7.10 12.64
C GLN A 7 -5.65 -7.70 12.56
N THR A 8 -6.48 -7.47 13.58
CA THR A 8 -7.88 -7.94 13.62
C THR A 8 -8.72 -7.31 12.51
N ILE A 9 -8.62 -5.99 12.28
CA ILE A 9 -9.38 -5.35 11.19
C ILE A 9 -8.88 -5.78 9.81
N ILE A 10 -7.58 -5.93 9.64
CA ILE A 10 -6.99 -6.38 8.38
C ILE A 10 -7.41 -7.82 8.07
N LEU A 11 -7.33 -8.72 9.06
CA LEU A 11 -7.80 -10.09 8.90
C LEU A 11 -9.29 -10.13 8.55
N GLY A 12 -10.12 -9.34 9.25
CA GLY A 12 -11.55 -9.25 8.96
C GLY A 12 -11.86 -8.73 7.57
N ALA A 13 -11.04 -7.81 7.04
CA ALA A 13 -11.20 -7.28 5.70
C ALA A 13 -10.82 -8.28 4.59
N LEU A 14 -9.84 -9.16 4.85
CA LEU A 14 -9.25 -10.05 3.84
C LEU A 14 -9.80 -11.47 3.87
N ASP A 15 -10.15 -11.98 5.06
CA ASP A 15 -10.56 -13.37 5.26
C ASP A 15 -12.07 -13.46 5.52
N PRO A 16 -12.85 -14.19 4.68
CA PRO A 16 -14.29 -14.34 4.88
C PRO A 16 -14.67 -15.29 6.05
N ARG A 17 -13.75 -16.08 6.57
CA ARG A 17 -14.00 -17.10 7.62
C ARG A 17 -14.36 -16.53 9.00
N PRO A 18 -13.74 -15.42 9.49
CA PRO A 18 -14.16 -14.83 10.76
C PRO A 18 -15.62 -14.39 10.72
N ILE A 19 -16.40 -14.81 11.72
CA ILE A 19 -17.84 -14.51 11.83
C ILE A 19 -18.12 -13.35 12.79
N VAL A 20 -17.18 -13.06 13.70
CA VAL A 20 -17.22 -11.96 14.67
C VAL A 20 -15.84 -11.31 14.74
N SER A 21 -15.79 -10.00 14.87
CA SER A 21 -14.56 -9.23 15.03
C SER A 21 -14.66 -8.26 16.20
N PHE A 22 -13.57 -8.09 16.96
CA PHE A 22 -13.50 -7.15 18.06
C PHE A 22 -12.08 -6.55 18.19
N PRO A 23 -11.69 -5.60 17.33
CA PRO A 23 -10.46 -4.85 17.50
C PRO A 23 -10.55 -3.95 18.73
N ASN A 24 -9.59 -4.06 19.66
CA ASN A 24 -9.56 -3.26 20.87
C ASN A 24 -8.39 -2.29 20.88
N GLY A 25 -8.66 -1.01 21.06
CA GLY A 25 -7.66 0.01 21.35
C GLY A 25 -6.72 0.37 20.22
N MET A 26 -7.07 0.08 18.95
CA MET A 26 -6.19 0.39 17.82
C MET A 26 -6.87 0.79 16.52
N VAL A 27 -8.16 0.90 16.50
CA VAL A 27 -8.84 1.54 15.37
C VAL A 27 -8.82 3.05 15.58
N SER A 28 -8.06 3.74 14.72
CA SER A 28 -7.97 5.21 14.72
C SER A 28 -8.28 5.74 13.34
N SER A 29 -8.96 6.87 13.26
CA SER A 29 -9.28 7.52 12.00
C SER A 29 -8.09 8.23 11.36
N SER A 30 -7.14 8.70 12.16
CA SER A 30 -6.10 9.64 11.71
C SER A 30 -4.67 9.15 11.91
N MET A 31 -4.47 8.10 12.70
CA MET A 31 -3.13 7.74 13.14
C MET A 31 -2.91 6.24 13.14
N GLN A 32 -1.72 5.86 12.83
CA GLN A 32 -1.21 4.51 12.96
C GLN A 32 -0.26 4.40 14.14
N GLY A 33 -0.29 3.30 14.84
CA GLY A 33 0.61 3.07 15.95
C GLY A 33 2.07 3.04 15.57
N GLY A 34 2.91 2.93 16.57
CA GLY A 34 4.35 3.13 16.47
C GLY A 34 5.17 1.89 16.14
N CYS A 35 4.60 0.79 15.72
CA CYS A 35 5.35 -0.43 15.43
C CYS A 35 5.12 -0.97 14.01
N THR A 36 5.96 -1.90 13.61
CA THR A 36 5.89 -2.55 12.29
C THR A 36 4.64 -3.38 12.10
N CYS A 37 4.06 -3.90 13.19
CA CYS A 37 2.84 -4.72 13.14
C CYS A 37 1.60 -3.99 12.62
N GLU A 38 1.64 -2.66 12.57
CA GLU A 38 0.53 -1.79 12.19
C GLU A 38 0.75 -1.10 10.84
N ASN A 39 1.99 -1.10 10.34
CA ASN A 39 2.44 -0.26 9.25
C ASN A 39 2.95 -1.08 8.06
N ALA A 40 2.06 -1.82 7.42
CA ALA A 40 2.39 -2.48 6.16
C ALA A 40 2.49 -1.46 5.01
N SER A 41 3.49 -1.62 4.15
CA SER A 41 3.65 -0.80 2.95
C SER A 41 2.41 -0.86 2.07
N LEU A 42 2.02 0.28 1.50
CA LEU A 42 0.91 0.48 0.56
C LEU A 42 -0.49 0.24 1.16
N LEU A 43 -0.60 -0.20 2.42
CA LEU A 43 -1.87 -0.64 3.02
C LEU A 43 -2.94 0.45 3.05
N ARG A 44 -2.55 1.72 3.19
CA ARG A 44 -3.47 2.86 3.40
C ARG A 44 -3.41 3.92 2.31
N ILE A 45 -2.98 3.55 1.13
CA ILE A 45 -3.00 4.47 0.00
C ILE A 45 -4.44 4.66 -0.46
N GLY A 46 -4.96 5.88 -0.32
CA GLY A 46 -6.34 6.22 -0.67
C GLY A 46 -7.42 5.59 0.22
N THR A 47 -7.04 5.02 1.36
CA THR A 47 -7.96 4.41 2.33
C THR A 47 -7.46 4.60 3.76
N GLY A 48 -8.25 4.20 4.75
CA GLY A 48 -7.92 4.29 6.16
C GLY A 48 -8.47 3.13 6.99
N ASN A 49 -8.25 3.20 8.30
CA ASN A 49 -8.70 2.15 9.21
C ASN A 49 -10.23 2.06 9.32
N VAL A 50 -10.93 3.16 9.06
CA VAL A 50 -12.40 3.21 9.08
C VAL A 50 -12.96 2.36 7.95
N GLU A 51 -12.45 2.57 6.74
CA GLU A 51 -12.83 1.83 5.54
C GLU A 51 -12.43 0.36 5.65
N LEU A 52 -11.20 0.08 6.13
CA LEU A 52 -10.75 -1.30 6.38
C LEU A 52 -11.63 -2.02 7.39
N SER A 53 -12.04 -1.35 8.48
CA SER A 53 -12.98 -1.91 9.46
C SER A 53 -14.37 -2.13 8.85
N ALA A 54 -14.82 -1.21 8.01
CA ALA A 54 -16.11 -1.26 7.34
C ALA A 54 -16.25 -2.44 6.36
N LEU A 55 -15.13 -2.96 5.82
CA LEU A 55 -15.14 -4.15 4.96
C LEU A 55 -15.65 -5.41 5.67
N PHE A 56 -15.71 -5.43 7.00
CA PHE A 56 -16.28 -6.54 7.75
C PHE A 56 -17.82 -6.58 7.74
N ALA A 57 -18.47 -5.47 7.38
CA ALA A 57 -19.92 -5.39 7.31
C ALA A 57 -20.50 -6.44 6.32
N PRO A 58 -21.68 -7.02 6.61
CA PRO A 58 -22.60 -6.76 7.74
C PRO A 58 -22.36 -7.67 8.97
N LYS A 59 -21.22 -8.37 9.04
CA LYS A 59 -20.90 -9.27 10.16
C LYS A 59 -20.67 -8.48 11.45
N PRO A 60 -20.84 -9.10 12.63
CA PRO A 60 -20.69 -8.42 13.91
C PRO A 60 -19.29 -7.85 14.15
N LEU A 61 -19.19 -6.53 14.26
CA LEU A 61 -17.97 -5.76 14.51
C LEU A 61 -18.12 -4.95 15.79
N GLY A 62 -17.44 -5.32 16.85
CA GLY A 62 -17.31 -4.52 18.06
C GLY A 62 -15.92 -3.87 18.14
N MET A 63 -15.81 -2.76 18.84
CA MET A 63 -14.53 -2.11 19.13
C MET A 63 -14.63 -1.27 20.39
N THR A 64 -13.52 -0.80 20.93
CA THR A 64 -13.46 0.12 22.04
C THR A 64 -12.57 1.31 21.72
N ALA A 65 -12.96 2.48 22.25
CA ALA A 65 -12.14 3.69 22.24
C ALA A 65 -11.68 4.00 23.67
N ALA A 66 -10.42 4.47 23.80
CA ALA A 66 -9.80 4.85 25.05
C ALA A 66 -9.38 6.33 25.03
N ASP A 67 -8.79 6.83 26.13
CA ASP A 67 -8.18 8.17 26.19
C ASP A 67 -6.79 8.15 25.53
N ASP A 68 -6.81 7.92 24.24
CA ASP A 68 -5.64 7.88 23.36
C ASP A 68 -6.07 8.28 21.93
N TRP A 69 -5.27 7.91 20.92
CA TRP A 69 -5.55 8.15 19.50
C TRP A 69 -6.84 7.48 18.99
N THR A 70 -7.41 6.51 19.71
CA THR A 70 -8.68 5.88 19.35
C THR A 70 -9.90 6.69 19.72
N ARG A 71 -9.75 7.74 20.54
CA ARG A 71 -10.85 8.65 20.91
C ARG A 71 -11.52 9.29 19.71
N GLU A 72 -10.77 9.55 18.66
CA GLU A 72 -11.30 10.11 17.42
C GLU A 72 -12.36 9.23 16.74
N MET A 73 -12.34 7.92 17.01
CA MET A 73 -13.37 7.01 16.49
C MET A 73 -14.78 7.36 16.95
N LEU A 74 -14.93 8.09 18.06
CA LEU A 74 -16.23 8.50 18.57
C LEU A 74 -16.77 9.79 17.92
N VAL A 75 -15.91 10.49 17.15
CA VAL A 75 -16.26 11.79 16.56
C VAL A 75 -17.05 11.60 15.26
N PRO A 76 -18.23 12.24 15.11
CA PRO A 76 -18.99 12.23 13.87
C PRO A 76 -18.15 12.74 12.69
N GLY A 77 -18.26 12.06 11.55
CA GLY A 77 -17.48 12.37 10.34
C GLY A 77 -16.07 11.81 10.33
N LYS A 78 -15.63 11.11 11.39
CA LYS A 78 -14.25 10.63 11.50
C LYS A 78 -14.08 9.13 11.75
N GLY A 79 -15.13 8.44 12.19
CA GLY A 79 -14.88 7.06 12.60
C GLY A 79 -16.10 6.18 12.76
N PHE A 80 -16.38 5.71 13.97
CA PHE A 80 -17.42 4.74 14.25
C PHE A 80 -18.84 5.19 13.83
N PRO A 81 -19.24 6.47 13.96
CA PRO A 81 -20.55 6.90 13.47
C PRO A 81 -20.75 6.62 11.98
N GLU A 82 -19.70 6.69 11.17
CA GLU A 82 -19.73 6.38 9.73
C GLU A 82 -19.87 4.89 9.48
N ILE A 83 -19.14 4.08 10.24
CA ILE A 83 -19.30 2.61 10.21
C ILE A 83 -20.74 2.24 10.59
N LYS A 84 -21.28 2.85 11.65
CA LYS A 84 -22.66 2.61 12.11
C LYS A 84 -23.69 2.98 11.05
N LYS A 85 -23.49 4.08 10.31
CA LYS A 85 -24.36 4.46 9.18
C LYS A 85 -24.34 3.39 8.09
N LEU A 86 -23.15 2.87 7.72
CA LEU A 86 -23.04 1.78 6.75
C LEU A 86 -23.81 0.54 7.21
N TYR A 87 -23.62 0.13 8.47
CA TYR A 87 -24.36 -1.00 9.03
C TYR A 87 -25.87 -0.80 9.03
N ALA A 88 -26.34 0.43 9.32
CA ALA A 88 -27.74 0.79 9.23
C ALA A 88 -28.28 0.71 7.80
N LEU A 89 -27.54 1.19 6.81
CA LEU A 89 -27.89 1.06 5.39
C LEU A 89 -27.99 -0.40 4.93
N LEU A 90 -27.20 -1.29 5.52
CA LEU A 90 -27.26 -2.73 5.28
C LEU A 90 -28.34 -3.44 6.12
N GLY A 91 -29.15 -2.70 6.91
CA GLY A 91 -30.19 -3.27 7.77
C GLY A 91 -29.64 -4.06 8.97
N LYS A 92 -28.42 -3.73 9.44
CA LYS A 92 -27.68 -4.45 10.50
C LYS A 92 -27.05 -3.51 11.53
N ALA A 93 -27.72 -2.42 11.88
CA ALA A 93 -27.21 -1.43 12.83
C ALA A 93 -26.83 -2.04 14.19
N GLU A 94 -27.50 -3.10 14.61
CA GLU A 94 -27.25 -3.84 15.84
C GLU A 94 -25.96 -4.67 15.82
N ASN A 95 -25.39 -4.89 14.64
CA ASN A 95 -24.17 -5.66 14.46
C ASN A 95 -22.90 -4.82 14.60
N THR A 96 -22.96 -3.61 15.15
CA THR A 96 -21.76 -2.86 15.45
C THR A 96 -21.89 -2.01 16.72
N ILE A 97 -20.81 -1.98 17.52
CA ILE A 97 -20.69 -1.19 18.75
C ILE A 97 -19.30 -0.58 18.89
N CYS A 98 -19.24 0.58 19.53
CA CYS A 98 -18.02 1.19 20.05
C CYS A 98 -18.36 2.00 21.31
N PRO A 99 -18.34 1.40 22.50
CA PRO A 99 -18.59 2.13 23.73
C PRO A 99 -17.47 3.15 24.01
N ASP A 100 -17.86 4.26 24.62
CA ASP A 100 -16.93 5.27 25.10
C ASP A 100 -16.27 4.81 26.40
N LEU A 101 -15.00 4.42 26.34
CA LEU A 101 -14.18 4.08 27.48
C LEU A 101 -13.02 5.08 27.67
N THR A 102 -13.20 6.32 27.24
CA THR A 102 -12.18 7.38 27.25
C THR A 102 -11.81 7.88 28.67
N HIS A 103 -12.39 7.33 29.70
CA HIS A 103 -11.93 7.51 31.09
C HIS A 103 -10.74 6.61 31.46
N PHE A 104 -10.36 5.67 30.59
CA PHE A 104 -9.14 4.87 30.71
C PHE A 104 -8.13 5.26 29.63
N LYS A 105 -6.86 5.29 29.99
CA LYS A 105 -5.76 5.38 29.03
C LYS A 105 -5.65 4.09 28.20
N HIS A 106 -4.74 4.08 27.23
CA HIS A 106 -4.49 2.91 26.38
C HIS A 106 -4.31 1.61 27.19
N ASN A 107 -5.22 0.67 27.04
CA ASN A 107 -5.26 -0.57 27.82
C ASN A 107 -6.10 -1.66 27.17
N TYR A 108 -6.02 -2.87 27.74
CA TYR A 108 -7.00 -3.94 27.55
C TYR A 108 -7.40 -4.49 28.91
N ASN A 109 -7.95 -3.61 29.74
CA ASN A 109 -8.36 -3.91 31.10
C ASN A 109 -9.65 -4.74 31.16
N TYR A 110 -10.07 -5.09 32.37
CA TYR A 110 -11.29 -5.84 32.63
C TYR A 110 -12.55 -5.21 31.98
N VAL A 111 -12.69 -3.90 32.03
CA VAL A 111 -13.87 -3.21 31.49
C VAL A 111 -13.95 -3.39 29.96
N SER A 112 -12.85 -3.20 29.27
CA SER A 112 -12.75 -3.43 27.82
C SER A 112 -13.00 -4.91 27.47
N ARG A 113 -12.46 -5.83 28.27
CA ARG A 113 -12.69 -7.27 28.07
C ARG A 113 -14.12 -7.68 28.33
N ALA A 114 -14.78 -7.12 29.34
CA ALA A 114 -16.20 -7.41 29.63
C ALA A 114 -17.11 -7.06 28.44
N VAL A 115 -16.86 -5.93 27.77
CA VAL A 115 -17.58 -5.57 26.53
C VAL A 115 -17.34 -6.62 25.43
N MET A 116 -16.10 -7.05 25.27
CA MET A 116 -15.75 -8.07 24.28
C MET A 116 -16.40 -9.41 24.60
N TYR A 117 -16.40 -9.86 25.86
CA TYR A 117 -17.05 -11.10 26.26
C TYR A 117 -18.54 -11.12 25.93
N SER A 118 -19.28 -10.06 26.29
CA SER A 118 -20.70 -9.94 25.98
C SER A 118 -20.93 -9.90 24.45
N TRP A 119 -20.05 -9.26 23.70
CA TRP A 119 -20.13 -9.23 22.23
C TRP A 119 -19.99 -10.62 21.61
N PHE A 120 -18.97 -11.37 22.01
CA PHE A 120 -18.77 -12.73 21.53
C PHE A 120 -19.88 -13.67 22.03
N ASN A 121 -20.29 -13.57 23.30
CA ASN A 121 -21.37 -14.38 23.85
C ASN A 121 -22.65 -14.25 23.01
N ARG A 122 -23.03 -13.00 22.69
CA ARG A 122 -24.22 -12.71 21.88
C ARG A 122 -24.10 -13.29 20.47
N HIS A 123 -23.04 -12.95 19.76
CA HIS A 123 -22.96 -13.22 18.32
C HIS A 123 -22.48 -14.63 17.96
N MET A 124 -21.77 -15.30 18.87
CA MET A 124 -21.40 -16.70 18.75
C MET A 124 -22.37 -17.65 19.48
N LYS A 125 -23.38 -17.08 20.19
CA LYS A 125 -24.40 -17.85 20.95
C LYS A 125 -23.77 -18.80 21.96
N LEU A 126 -22.80 -18.30 22.74
CA LEU A 126 -22.06 -19.14 23.70
C LEU A 126 -22.87 -19.57 24.91
N GLY A 127 -23.98 -18.90 25.22
CA GLY A 127 -24.92 -19.29 26.26
C GLY A 127 -24.49 -18.90 27.69
N HIS A 128 -23.46 -18.06 27.84
CA HIS A 128 -23.07 -17.57 29.16
C HIS A 128 -24.10 -16.59 29.73
N LYS A 129 -24.31 -16.67 31.05
CA LYS A 129 -25.15 -15.71 31.77
C LYS A 129 -24.46 -14.33 31.83
N GLU A 130 -25.19 -13.30 31.49
CA GLU A 130 -24.72 -11.92 31.59
C GLU A 130 -25.00 -11.30 32.98
N PRO A 131 -24.15 -10.41 33.50
CA PRO A 131 -22.86 -10.04 32.96
C PRO A 131 -21.83 -11.17 33.13
N ILE A 132 -20.92 -11.32 32.12
CA ILE A 132 -19.81 -12.26 32.23
C ILE A 132 -18.74 -11.62 33.12
N VAL A 133 -18.51 -12.22 34.27
CA VAL A 133 -17.50 -11.78 35.24
C VAL A 133 -16.26 -12.68 35.13
N GLU A 134 -15.10 -12.06 35.04
CA GLU A 134 -13.84 -12.79 35.09
C GLU A 134 -13.64 -13.43 36.47
N GLU A 135 -13.24 -14.68 36.47
CA GLU A 135 -12.81 -15.36 37.67
C GLU A 135 -11.32 -15.09 37.92
N ASP A 136 -10.93 -15.07 39.21
CA ASP A 136 -9.51 -14.99 39.56
C ASP A 136 -8.77 -16.21 39.02
N PHE A 137 -7.62 -15.99 38.45
CA PHE A 137 -6.77 -17.06 37.92
C PHE A 137 -5.36 -16.96 38.51
N LYS A 138 -4.76 -18.14 38.68
CA LYS A 138 -3.37 -18.24 39.09
C LYS A 138 -2.46 -17.95 37.90
N LEU A 139 -1.55 -16.98 38.06
CA LEU A 139 -0.51 -16.77 37.07
C LEU A 139 0.40 -17.97 36.99
N LEU A 140 0.69 -18.41 35.78
CA LEU A 140 1.66 -19.47 35.55
C LEU A 140 3.07 -19.00 35.96
N SER A 141 3.86 -19.87 36.52
CA SER A 141 5.27 -19.63 36.75
C SER A 141 6.06 -19.49 35.45
N ALA A 142 7.24 -18.91 35.50
CA ALA A 142 8.11 -18.82 34.32
C ALA A 142 8.41 -20.20 33.70
N GLN A 143 8.50 -21.23 34.51
CA GLN A 143 8.74 -22.61 34.05
C GLN A 143 7.51 -23.16 33.32
N GLU A 144 6.29 -22.90 33.81
CA GLU A 144 5.04 -23.33 33.16
C GLU A 144 4.79 -22.55 31.85
N HIS A 145 5.28 -21.34 31.75
CA HIS A 145 5.25 -20.53 30.52
C HIS A 145 6.34 -20.90 29.50
N ALA A 146 7.39 -21.62 29.92
CA ALA A 146 8.51 -21.93 29.04
C ALA A 146 8.08 -22.87 27.91
N VAL A 147 8.26 -22.41 26.67
CA VAL A 147 8.03 -23.23 25.47
C VAL A 147 9.10 -24.30 25.36
N TRP A 148 10.34 -23.93 25.66
CA TRP A 148 11.50 -24.84 25.59
C TRP A 148 11.70 -25.57 26.92
N ASN A 149 11.90 -26.87 26.88
CA ASN A 149 12.16 -27.71 28.02
C ASN A 149 12.89 -28.97 27.57
N GLU A 150 13.19 -29.90 28.50
CA GLU A 150 13.90 -31.14 28.19
C GLU A 150 13.22 -32.03 27.13
N ARG A 151 11.88 -32.00 27.06
CA ARG A 151 11.11 -32.72 26.02
C ARG A 151 11.01 -31.99 24.69
N HIS A 152 11.12 -30.68 24.74
CA HIS A 152 11.04 -29.80 23.60
C HIS A 152 12.20 -28.78 23.67
N PRO A 153 13.44 -29.23 23.38
CA PRO A 153 14.60 -28.38 23.48
C PRO A 153 14.54 -27.23 22.45
N GLU A 154 15.07 -26.10 22.84
CA GLU A 154 15.22 -24.98 21.90
C GLU A 154 16.08 -25.42 20.70
N PRO A 155 15.65 -25.14 19.46
CA PRO A 155 16.44 -25.47 18.28
C PRO A 155 17.80 -24.76 18.31
N GLU A 156 18.86 -25.50 18.02
CA GLU A 156 20.20 -24.93 17.94
C GLU A 156 20.30 -23.90 16.83
N GLY A 157 21.04 -22.82 17.07
CA GLY A 157 21.43 -21.86 16.05
C GLY A 157 20.79 -20.47 16.14
N GLY A 158 19.73 -20.26 16.93
CA GLY A 158 19.11 -18.92 17.14
C GLY A 158 18.92 -18.17 15.84
N GLU A 159 19.48 -16.93 15.73
CA GLU A 159 19.40 -16.11 14.51
C GLU A 159 19.95 -16.80 13.25
N LYS A 160 20.94 -17.67 13.38
CA LYS A 160 21.48 -18.40 12.22
C LYS A 160 20.46 -19.39 11.66
N LEU A 161 19.66 -20.02 12.54
CA LEU A 161 18.56 -20.88 12.12
C LEU A 161 17.48 -20.08 11.42
N GLU A 162 17.08 -18.93 11.98
CA GLU A 162 16.11 -18.03 11.38
C GLU A 162 16.52 -17.59 9.97
N ARG A 163 17.76 -17.12 9.81
CA ARG A 163 18.32 -16.76 8.51
C ARG A 163 18.36 -17.93 7.52
N LYS A 164 18.66 -19.14 8.01
CA LYS A 164 18.64 -20.36 7.18
C LYS A 164 17.22 -20.69 6.70
N VAL A 165 16.23 -20.55 7.57
CA VAL A 165 14.81 -20.76 7.21
C VAL A 165 14.36 -19.71 6.20
N THR A 166 14.68 -18.43 6.43
CA THR A 166 14.35 -17.33 5.51
C THR A 166 14.97 -17.56 4.12
N LYS A 167 16.25 -17.95 4.10
CA LYS A 167 16.95 -18.29 2.85
C LYS A 167 16.29 -19.46 2.13
N TRP A 168 15.96 -20.53 2.86
CA TRP A 168 15.27 -21.69 2.30
C TRP A 168 13.90 -21.33 1.71
N LEU A 169 13.12 -20.44 2.36
CA LEU A 169 11.86 -19.93 1.82
C LEU A 169 12.07 -19.18 0.52
N ALA A 170 13.05 -18.28 0.48
CA ALA A 170 13.39 -17.54 -0.75
C ALA A 170 13.80 -18.47 -1.90
N GLU A 171 14.69 -19.42 -1.63
CA GLU A 171 15.14 -20.41 -2.63
C GLU A 171 13.98 -21.27 -3.16
N ARG A 172 13.04 -21.64 -2.28
CA ARG A 172 11.82 -22.39 -2.66
C ARG A 172 10.94 -21.55 -3.58
N ASP A 173 10.72 -20.29 -3.24
CA ASP A 173 9.87 -19.39 -4.01
C ASP A 173 10.50 -19.06 -5.38
N ASP A 174 11.82 -18.89 -5.44
CA ASP A 174 12.58 -18.75 -6.69
C ASP A 174 12.46 -20.00 -7.58
N ALA A 175 12.60 -21.18 -6.98
CA ALA A 175 12.45 -22.44 -7.70
C ALA A 175 11.02 -22.58 -8.27
N LEU A 176 10.01 -22.21 -7.50
CA LEU A 176 8.61 -22.22 -7.94
C LEU A 176 8.41 -21.26 -9.12
N LEU A 177 8.86 -20.01 -9.01
CA LEU A 177 8.79 -19.02 -10.09
C LEU A 177 9.51 -19.51 -11.36
N ASN A 178 10.67 -20.16 -11.20
CA ASN A 178 11.44 -20.67 -12.32
C ASN A 178 10.82 -21.90 -12.98
N SER A 179 9.97 -22.64 -12.27
CA SER A 179 9.22 -23.77 -12.83
C SER A 179 7.98 -23.36 -13.64
N LEU A 180 7.52 -22.11 -13.51
CA LEU A 180 6.36 -21.64 -14.24
C LEU A 180 6.61 -21.53 -15.75
N PRO A 181 5.62 -21.88 -16.60
CA PRO A 181 5.65 -21.57 -18.03
C PRO A 181 5.89 -20.07 -18.26
N PRO A 182 6.58 -19.65 -19.34
CA PRO A 182 6.94 -18.26 -19.58
C PRO A 182 5.79 -17.27 -19.47
N GLU A 183 4.62 -17.59 -20.03
CA GLU A 183 3.44 -16.71 -19.95
C GLU A 183 2.87 -16.60 -18.53
N GLN A 184 2.87 -17.68 -17.76
CA GLN A 184 2.45 -17.62 -16.35
C GLN A 184 3.43 -16.80 -15.53
N LYS A 185 4.73 -16.99 -15.73
CA LYS A 185 5.79 -16.21 -15.09
C LYS A 185 5.62 -14.71 -15.40
N LYS A 186 5.40 -14.36 -16.67
CA LYS A 186 5.14 -13.00 -17.11
C LYS A 186 3.90 -12.40 -16.40
N ASN A 187 2.82 -13.16 -16.28
CA ASN A 187 1.62 -12.71 -15.58
C ASN A 187 1.86 -12.48 -14.08
N VAL A 188 2.64 -13.34 -13.43
CA VAL A 188 3.02 -13.16 -12.01
C VAL A 188 3.82 -11.86 -11.84
N PHE A 189 4.85 -11.63 -12.67
CA PHE A 189 5.63 -10.40 -12.62
C PHE A 189 4.80 -9.16 -12.94
N ARG A 190 3.90 -9.23 -13.93
CA ARG A 190 3.01 -8.11 -14.24
C ARG A 190 2.14 -7.73 -13.03
N LYS A 191 1.49 -8.70 -12.40
CA LYS A 191 0.67 -8.47 -11.19
C LYS A 191 1.49 -7.94 -10.03
N ALA A 192 2.70 -8.46 -9.83
CA ALA A 192 3.61 -7.98 -8.80
C ALA A 192 3.98 -6.50 -9.02
N TRP A 193 4.37 -6.14 -10.24
CA TRP A 193 4.67 -4.75 -10.59
C TRP A 193 3.46 -3.84 -10.48
N GLU A 194 2.27 -4.24 -10.98
CA GLU A 194 1.04 -3.48 -10.83
C GLU A 194 0.72 -3.22 -9.35
N THR A 195 1.00 -4.20 -8.47
CA THR A 195 0.79 -4.06 -7.03
C THR A 195 1.80 -3.11 -6.39
N ILE A 196 3.10 -3.28 -6.68
CA ILE A 196 4.19 -2.45 -6.13
C ILE A 196 4.06 -1.00 -6.61
N ILE A 197 3.76 -0.81 -7.88
CA ILE A 197 3.53 0.51 -8.46
C ILE A 197 2.17 1.09 -8.01
N GLY A 198 1.19 0.23 -7.72
CA GLY A 198 -0.17 0.64 -7.32
C GLY A 198 -0.99 1.20 -8.48
N ARG A 199 -0.61 0.88 -9.73
CA ARG A 199 -1.28 1.37 -10.94
C ARG A 199 -1.11 0.40 -12.10
N LYS A 200 -2.16 0.33 -12.92
CA LYS A 200 -2.15 -0.33 -14.23
C LYS A 200 -2.01 0.72 -15.33
N TYR A 201 -1.55 0.29 -16.49
CA TYR A 201 -1.64 1.10 -17.70
C TYR A 201 -3.10 1.31 -18.08
N ASP A 202 -3.48 2.54 -18.36
CA ASP A 202 -4.85 2.94 -18.71
C ASP A 202 -4.85 3.60 -20.09
N GLU A 203 -5.27 2.84 -21.10
CA GLU A 203 -5.37 3.31 -22.49
C GLU A 203 -6.49 4.33 -22.68
N SER A 204 -7.44 4.38 -21.75
CA SER A 204 -8.62 5.26 -21.81
C SER A 204 -8.49 6.50 -20.93
N ALA A 205 -7.32 6.74 -20.33
CA ALA A 205 -7.08 7.89 -19.49
C ALA A 205 -7.33 9.20 -20.24
N THR A 206 -7.87 10.20 -19.54
CA THR A 206 -8.18 11.51 -20.11
C THR A 206 -7.16 12.55 -19.65
N PHE A 207 -6.77 13.43 -20.56
CA PHE A 207 -5.70 14.37 -20.34
C PHE A 207 -6.08 15.79 -20.71
N SER A 208 -5.46 16.75 -20.03
CA SER A 208 -5.32 18.14 -20.46
C SER A 208 -3.86 18.39 -20.81
N TYR A 209 -3.62 19.11 -21.91
CA TYR A 209 -2.26 19.47 -22.32
C TYR A 209 -2.21 20.95 -22.70
N GLU A 210 -1.52 21.71 -21.88
CA GLU A 210 -1.35 23.14 -22.07
C GLU A 210 0.07 23.61 -21.68
N LYS A 211 0.68 24.49 -22.45
CA LYS A 211 1.98 25.11 -22.14
C LYS A 211 3.08 24.12 -21.78
N ASN A 212 3.15 22.97 -22.49
CA ASN A 212 4.06 21.85 -22.23
C ASN A 212 3.79 21.10 -20.90
N GLN A 213 2.65 21.30 -20.29
CA GLN A 213 2.24 20.55 -19.12
C GLN A 213 1.14 19.56 -19.51
N LEU A 214 1.42 18.28 -19.30
CA LEU A 214 0.45 17.21 -19.40
C LEU A 214 -0.15 16.94 -18.02
N ILE A 215 -1.47 16.92 -17.92
CA ILE A 215 -2.20 16.63 -16.69
C ILE A 215 -3.10 15.43 -16.94
N ASN A 216 -2.94 14.36 -16.16
CA ASN A 216 -3.88 13.25 -16.14
C ASN A 216 -5.09 13.67 -15.28
N LEU A 217 -6.26 13.81 -15.90
CA LEU A 217 -7.46 14.34 -15.23
C LEU A 217 -8.06 13.41 -14.18
N LYS A 218 -7.69 12.14 -14.21
CA LYS A 218 -8.16 11.13 -13.23
C LYS A 218 -7.29 11.09 -11.97
N THR A 219 -6.01 11.33 -12.11
CA THR A 219 -5.00 11.08 -11.07
C THR A 219 -4.20 12.30 -10.68
N ASP A 220 -4.41 13.45 -11.38
CA ASP A 220 -3.76 14.74 -11.18
C ASP A 220 -2.23 14.71 -11.28
N GLU A 221 -1.65 13.73 -11.99
CA GLU A 221 -0.23 13.80 -12.34
C GLU A 221 0.02 14.96 -13.31
N ARG A 222 1.05 15.74 -12.99
CA ARG A 222 1.44 16.93 -13.78
C ARG A 222 2.86 16.76 -14.28
N ILE A 223 3.00 16.52 -15.58
CA ILE A 223 4.25 16.11 -16.21
C ILE A 223 4.66 17.17 -17.22
N LEU A 224 5.92 17.59 -17.18
CA LEU A 224 6.46 18.42 -18.24
C LEU A 224 6.70 17.54 -19.47
N LEU A 225 5.92 17.78 -20.52
CA LEU A 225 6.03 17.10 -21.81
C LEU A 225 6.25 18.15 -22.90
N LYS A 226 7.46 18.22 -23.44
CA LYS A 226 7.84 19.22 -24.42
C LYS A 226 8.02 18.58 -25.80
N PRO A 227 7.29 19.05 -26.84
CA PRO A 227 7.63 18.71 -28.23
C PRO A 227 9.01 19.28 -28.58
N ILE A 228 9.80 18.55 -29.33
CA ILE A 228 11.16 18.98 -29.74
C ILE A 228 11.23 19.24 -31.24
N ASN A 229 10.85 18.25 -32.05
CA ASN A 229 10.84 18.36 -33.49
C ASN A 229 9.47 17.96 -34.06
N SER A 230 8.96 18.77 -34.99
CA SER A 230 7.64 18.55 -35.60
C SER A 230 7.67 18.39 -37.12
N ALA A 231 8.85 18.20 -37.72
CA ALA A 231 9.02 18.43 -39.15
C ALA A 231 8.57 17.28 -40.08
N ASN A 232 8.47 16.07 -39.61
CA ASN A 232 8.06 14.91 -40.45
C ASN A 232 7.12 13.98 -39.66
N GLU A 233 6.20 13.29 -40.36
CA GLU A 233 5.42 12.20 -39.76
C GLU A 233 6.29 10.97 -39.62
N PRO A 234 6.86 10.68 -38.45
CA PRO A 234 7.75 9.53 -38.27
C PRO A 234 6.99 8.21 -38.21
N ASP A 235 7.63 7.10 -38.52
CA ASP A 235 7.06 5.76 -38.35
C ASP A 235 6.86 5.39 -36.88
N SER A 236 7.70 5.94 -35.99
CA SER A 236 7.62 5.80 -34.53
C SER A 236 7.95 7.09 -33.83
N ILE A 237 7.42 7.26 -32.61
CA ILE A 237 7.64 8.47 -31.80
C ILE A 237 8.82 8.25 -30.86
N ASN A 238 9.88 9.02 -31.03
CA ASN A 238 11.04 9.03 -30.13
C ASN A 238 10.75 9.90 -28.90
N LEU A 239 10.68 9.30 -27.72
CA LEU A 239 10.44 9.94 -26.44
C LEU A 239 11.69 9.90 -25.57
N TRP A 240 12.22 11.07 -25.26
CA TRP A 240 13.34 11.23 -24.33
C TRP A 240 12.85 11.46 -22.91
N LEU A 241 13.47 10.77 -21.97
CA LEU A 241 13.02 10.69 -20.58
C LEU A 241 14.12 11.12 -19.62
N GLY A 242 13.80 12.04 -18.70
CA GLY A 242 14.75 12.53 -17.71
C GLY A 242 14.08 13.11 -16.48
N PHE A 243 14.89 13.49 -15.48
CA PHE A 243 14.42 14.20 -14.30
C PHE A 243 14.28 15.71 -14.56
N ALA A 244 13.42 16.39 -13.82
CA ALA A 244 13.15 17.82 -13.98
C ALA A 244 14.40 18.71 -13.79
N GLU A 245 15.35 18.29 -12.94
CA GLU A 245 16.57 19.06 -12.64
C GLU A 245 17.86 18.40 -13.16
N GLY A 246 17.79 17.18 -13.71
CA GLY A 246 18.94 16.41 -14.17
C GLY A 246 19.26 16.67 -15.62
N ASN A 247 20.50 16.99 -15.93
CA ASN A 247 21.10 17.02 -17.25
C ASN A 247 20.64 18.16 -18.18
N LYS A 248 21.35 19.28 -18.12
CA LYS A 248 21.26 20.38 -19.12
C LYS A 248 21.48 19.88 -20.56
N ASN A 249 22.10 18.70 -20.72
CA ASN A 249 22.44 18.09 -22.00
C ASN A 249 21.30 17.26 -22.62
N LEU A 250 20.28 16.85 -21.84
CA LEU A 250 19.21 15.98 -22.33
C LEU A 250 18.39 16.62 -23.48
N THR A 251 18.15 17.94 -23.39
CA THR A 251 17.47 18.67 -24.47
C THR A 251 18.32 18.72 -25.74
N GLY A 252 19.63 18.93 -25.61
CA GLY A 252 20.56 18.93 -26.73
C GLY A 252 20.67 17.55 -27.40
N LEU A 253 20.77 16.48 -26.59
CA LEU A 253 20.79 15.11 -27.10
C LEU A 253 19.48 14.77 -27.83
N ALA A 254 18.34 15.07 -27.24
CA ALA A 254 17.05 14.84 -27.86
C ALA A 254 16.89 15.60 -29.19
N GLN A 255 17.45 16.81 -29.30
CA GLN A 255 17.45 17.59 -30.55
C GLN A 255 18.40 17.02 -31.62
N SER A 256 19.54 16.49 -31.21
CA SER A 256 20.54 15.94 -32.15
C SER A 256 20.20 14.53 -32.66
N GLU A 257 19.32 13.80 -31.99
CA GLU A 257 18.98 12.41 -32.32
C GLU A 257 17.50 12.22 -32.74
N ASP A 258 16.95 13.20 -33.48
CA ASP A 258 15.58 13.14 -33.99
C ASP A 258 14.50 12.86 -32.93
N GLY A 259 14.68 13.38 -31.71
CA GLY A 259 13.72 13.27 -30.64
C GLY A 259 12.44 14.05 -30.93
N HIS A 260 11.28 13.43 -30.76
CA HIS A 260 9.97 14.06 -30.96
C HIS A 260 9.45 14.73 -29.70
N TYR A 261 9.65 14.07 -28.55
CA TYR A 261 9.22 14.58 -27.26
C TYR A 261 10.29 14.40 -26.18
N LEU A 262 10.28 15.34 -25.23
CA LEU A 262 11.03 15.27 -23.98
C LEU A 262 10.02 15.31 -22.82
N ALA A 263 10.00 14.26 -22.00
CA ALA A 263 9.23 14.25 -20.77
C ALA A 263 10.13 14.31 -19.54
N ARG A 264 9.72 15.09 -18.54
CA ARG A 264 10.38 15.19 -17.24
C ARG A 264 9.43 14.74 -16.15
N VAL A 265 9.81 13.68 -15.49
CA VAL A 265 9.00 13.04 -14.46
C VAL A 265 9.21 13.65 -13.08
N PHE A 266 8.37 13.26 -12.16
CA PHE A 266 8.34 13.70 -10.77
C PHE A 266 9.72 13.69 -10.09
N MET A 267 10.05 14.84 -9.47
CA MET A 267 11.22 15.02 -8.59
C MET A 267 10.76 15.53 -7.22
N GLU A 268 11.33 14.99 -6.16
CA GLU A 268 11.10 15.52 -4.81
C GLU A 268 11.72 16.91 -4.65
N GLY A 269 11.02 17.80 -3.98
CA GLY A 269 11.65 18.91 -3.29
C GLY A 269 11.12 20.30 -3.54
N LYS A 270 10.54 20.69 -4.66
CA LYS A 270 10.11 22.08 -4.87
C LYS A 270 8.65 22.27 -5.25
N GLU A 271 7.99 21.32 -5.84
CA GLU A 271 6.62 21.48 -6.35
C GLU A 271 5.71 20.26 -6.12
N GLY A 272 6.11 19.25 -5.37
CA GLY A 272 5.34 18.04 -5.13
C GLY A 272 4.64 18.01 -3.75
N PRO A 273 3.47 17.38 -3.63
CA PRO A 273 2.75 17.24 -2.36
C PRO A 273 3.45 16.30 -1.35
N ALA A 274 4.52 15.63 -1.73
CA ALA A 274 5.24 14.71 -0.86
C ALA A 274 6.25 15.46 0.00
N ARG A 275 5.79 15.98 1.14
CA ARG A 275 6.72 16.32 2.22
C ARG A 275 7.20 15.02 2.85
N THR A 276 8.51 14.80 2.88
CA THR A 276 9.13 13.87 3.83
C THR A 276 8.80 14.38 5.22
N VAL A 277 7.86 13.77 5.90
CA VAL A 277 7.62 14.06 7.31
C VAL A 277 8.79 13.46 8.06
N ALA A 278 9.59 14.31 8.67
CA ALA A 278 10.63 13.86 9.58
C ALA A 278 9.99 13.02 10.70
N ASN A 279 10.16 11.70 10.64
CA ASN A 279 9.67 10.80 11.65
C ASN A 279 10.82 10.43 12.57
N LYS A 280 10.69 10.76 13.86
CA LYS A 280 11.71 10.42 14.89
C LYS A 280 11.99 8.91 14.99
N ARG A 281 11.14 8.08 14.45
CA ARG A 281 11.27 6.61 14.45
C ARG A 281 11.93 6.04 13.20
N GLU A 282 12.22 6.88 12.20
CA GLU A 282 12.94 6.52 10.95
C GLU A 282 12.48 5.22 10.28
N PHE A 283 11.20 4.88 10.46
CA PHE A 283 10.65 3.65 9.92
C PHE A 283 9.93 3.91 8.59
N ALA A 284 10.41 3.32 7.52
CA ALA A 284 9.88 3.50 6.17
C ALA A 284 8.37 3.18 6.05
N GLY A 285 7.86 2.25 6.85
CA GLY A 285 6.44 1.90 6.89
C GLY A 285 5.51 3.06 7.23
N TYR A 286 5.96 4.05 8.00
CA TYR A 286 5.16 5.25 8.27
C TYR A 286 4.94 6.09 7.01
N THR A 287 5.93 6.19 6.16
CA THR A 287 5.82 6.92 4.90
C THR A 287 5.11 6.08 3.86
N HIS A 288 5.57 4.86 3.63
CA HIS A 288 5.10 4.00 2.56
C HIS A 288 3.82 3.23 2.89
N GLY A 289 3.34 3.29 4.12
CA GLY A 289 1.98 2.85 4.47
C GLY A 289 0.90 3.71 3.81
N PHE A 290 1.17 5.01 3.65
CA PHE A 290 0.23 6.02 3.15
C PHE A 290 0.62 6.64 1.81
N ASN A 291 1.83 6.38 1.32
CA ASN A 291 2.35 7.02 0.12
C ASN A 291 3.03 6.01 -0.80
N HIS A 292 2.84 6.21 -2.10
CA HIS A 292 3.67 5.55 -3.09
C HIS A 292 5.13 5.96 -2.96
N SER A 293 6.05 5.06 -3.25
CA SER A 293 7.47 5.39 -3.35
C SER A 293 7.72 6.41 -4.47
N ARG A 294 8.84 7.12 -4.39
CA ARG A 294 9.29 8.00 -5.47
C ARG A 294 9.37 7.25 -6.81
N PHE A 295 9.93 6.04 -6.78
CA PHE A 295 10.00 5.16 -7.95
C PHE A 295 8.62 4.91 -8.57
N ALA A 296 7.63 4.52 -7.75
CA ALA A 296 6.27 4.27 -8.23
C ALA A 296 5.64 5.51 -8.84
N ARG A 297 5.82 6.70 -8.23
CA ARG A 297 5.30 7.96 -8.77
C ARG A 297 5.93 8.34 -10.10
N GLN A 298 7.22 8.11 -10.26
CA GLN A 298 7.91 8.30 -11.54
C GLN A 298 7.36 7.36 -12.63
N VAL A 299 7.08 6.11 -12.28
CA VAL A 299 6.41 5.17 -13.19
C VAL A 299 4.99 5.62 -13.52
N HIS A 300 4.23 6.20 -12.56
CA HIS A 300 2.91 6.77 -12.83
C HIS A 300 2.97 7.87 -13.91
N ASP A 301 3.92 8.78 -13.78
CA ASP A 301 4.13 9.83 -14.78
C ASP A 301 4.43 9.24 -16.16
N LEU A 302 5.34 8.26 -16.21
CA LEU A 302 5.68 7.59 -17.47
C LEU A 302 4.47 6.90 -18.09
N LEU A 303 3.66 6.17 -17.31
CA LEU A 303 2.45 5.52 -17.80
C LEU A 303 1.46 6.53 -18.36
N SER A 304 1.32 7.72 -17.75
CA SER A 304 0.48 8.80 -18.25
C SER A 304 1.01 9.37 -19.58
N VAL A 305 2.32 9.59 -19.70
CA VAL A 305 2.93 10.07 -20.95
C VAL A 305 2.76 9.05 -22.07
N LEU A 306 3.02 7.77 -21.78
CA LEU A 306 2.87 6.68 -22.77
C LEU A 306 1.43 6.56 -23.26
N SER A 307 0.45 6.65 -22.34
CA SER A 307 -0.97 6.62 -22.69
C SER A 307 -1.35 7.82 -23.57
N TYR A 308 -0.95 9.04 -23.18
CA TYR A 308 -1.24 10.24 -23.95
C TYR A 308 -0.65 10.19 -25.37
N LEU A 309 0.65 9.90 -25.50
CA LEU A 309 1.32 9.85 -26.81
C LEU A 309 0.77 8.74 -27.71
N SER A 310 0.43 7.60 -27.13
CA SER A 310 -0.22 6.51 -27.86
C SER A 310 -1.60 6.92 -28.42
N GLN A 311 -2.39 7.65 -27.62
CA GLN A 311 -3.71 8.13 -28.04
C GLN A 311 -3.64 9.17 -29.17
N ILE A 312 -2.74 10.14 -29.07
CA ILE A 312 -2.69 11.24 -30.05
C ILE A 312 -2.01 10.87 -31.36
N HIS A 313 -1.09 9.91 -31.32
CA HIS A 313 -0.33 9.53 -32.52
C HIS A 313 -0.77 8.20 -33.13
N GLY A 314 -1.29 7.27 -32.34
CA GLY A 314 -1.60 5.91 -32.78
C GLY A 314 -0.37 5.15 -33.31
N LYS A 315 0.84 5.55 -32.91
CA LYS A 315 2.12 5.02 -33.36
C LYS A 315 2.88 4.37 -32.21
N GLU A 316 3.82 3.48 -32.57
CA GLU A 316 4.72 2.86 -31.60
C GLU A 316 5.72 3.88 -31.04
N LEU A 317 6.11 3.71 -29.78
CA LEU A 317 7.00 4.60 -29.05
C LEU A 317 8.39 3.94 -28.90
N VAL A 318 9.43 4.73 -29.16
CA VAL A 318 10.83 4.40 -28.86
C VAL A 318 11.27 5.24 -27.66
N LEU A 319 11.63 4.60 -26.56
CA LEU A 319 11.96 5.27 -25.31
C LEU A 319 13.47 5.43 -25.16
N HIS A 320 13.94 6.65 -25.00
CA HIS A 320 15.34 6.97 -24.71
C HIS A 320 15.46 7.40 -23.25
N SER A 321 16.34 6.76 -22.48
CA SER A 321 16.54 7.09 -21.07
C SER A 321 18.01 7.27 -20.73
N THR A 322 18.29 8.23 -19.84
CA THR A 322 19.60 8.32 -19.16
C THR A 322 19.70 7.27 -18.06
N GLY A 323 20.93 6.88 -17.67
CA GLY A 323 21.20 5.78 -16.74
C GLY A 323 20.37 5.77 -15.44
N GLU A 324 20.09 6.95 -14.88
CA GLU A 324 19.33 7.06 -13.61
C GLU A 324 17.83 6.69 -13.71
N MET A 325 17.25 6.68 -14.92
CA MET A 325 15.83 6.39 -15.13
C MET A 325 15.55 5.02 -15.76
N GLN A 326 16.56 4.23 -16.02
CA GLN A 326 16.40 2.96 -16.72
C GLN A 326 15.36 2.03 -16.08
N ALA A 327 15.45 1.84 -14.77
CA ALA A 327 14.56 0.93 -14.06
C ALA A 327 13.09 1.38 -14.17
N GLN A 328 12.81 2.68 -14.03
CA GLN A 328 11.46 3.24 -14.15
C GLN A 328 10.93 3.07 -15.58
N VAL A 329 11.78 3.33 -16.58
CA VAL A 329 11.41 3.20 -18.00
C VAL A 329 11.11 1.75 -18.36
N ILE A 330 11.95 0.80 -17.92
CA ILE A 330 11.73 -0.64 -18.15
C ILE A 330 10.40 -1.08 -17.53
N VAL A 331 10.13 -0.69 -16.27
CA VAL A 331 8.88 -1.05 -15.60
C VAL A 331 7.67 -0.43 -16.27
N ALA A 332 7.74 0.86 -16.64
CA ALA A 332 6.65 1.53 -17.34
C ALA A 332 6.37 0.90 -18.72
N ALA A 333 7.42 0.61 -19.49
CA ALA A 333 7.28 -0.07 -20.78
C ALA A 333 6.71 -1.48 -20.64
N TYR A 334 7.17 -2.24 -19.65
CA TYR A 334 6.62 -3.57 -19.36
C TYR A 334 5.14 -3.55 -19.00
N LEU A 335 4.71 -2.57 -18.21
CA LEU A 335 3.30 -2.39 -17.83
C LEU A 335 2.45 -1.88 -18.99
N ALA A 336 2.97 -0.95 -19.81
CA ALA A 336 2.28 -0.44 -20.98
C ALA A 336 2.14 -1.49 -22.09
N GLY A 337 3.17 -2.27 -22.34
CA GLY A 337 3.13 -3.34 -23.35
C GLY A 337 3.18 -2.81 -24.79
N ALA A 338 2.15 -3.10 -25.57
CA ALA A 338 2.11 -2.85 -27.02
C ALA A 338 2.49 -1.46 -27.55
N PRO A 339 2.23 -0.32 -26.84
CA PRO A 339 2.66 0.98 -27.34
C PRO A 339 4.16 1.15 -27.44
N VAL A 340 4.96 0.36 -26.71
CA VAL A 340 6.42 0.51 -26.67
C VAL A 340 7.09 -0.53 -27.55
N LYS A 341 7.76 -0.03 -28.59
CA LYS A 341 8.51 -0.83 -29.56
C LYS A 341 9.92 -1.17 -29.06
N GLU A 342 10.61 -0.18 -28.51
CA GLU A 342 12.03 -0.28 -28.18
C GLU A 342 12.38 0.61 -26.99
N ILE A 343 13.35 0.18 -26.19
CA ILE A 343 13.97 0.99 -25.13
C ILE A 343 15.46 1.14 -25.48
N LYS A 344 15.90 2.38 -25.67
CA LYS A 344 17.31 2.75 -25.84
C LYS A 344 17.80 3.37 -24.54
N ALA A 345 18.62 2.63 -23.82
CA ALA A 345 19.15 3.06 -22.54
C ALA A 345 20.67 3.14 -22.61
N GLU A 346 21.25 4.26 -22.16
CA GLU A 346 22.70 4.33 -21.93
C GLU A 346 23.07 3.34 -20.81
N LYS A 347 24.20 2.66 -20.98
CA LYS A 347 24.72 1.70 -20.01
C LYS A 347 24.82 2.39 -18.64
N SER A 348 24.00 2.00 -17.66
CA SER A 348 24.19 2.38 -16.27
C SER A 348 24.94 1.28 -15.56
N ASP A 349 25.91 1.67 -14.73
CA ASP A 349 26.55 0.78 -13.77
C ASP A 349 25.55 0.48 -12.62
N PHE A 350 24.52 -0.32 -12.93
CA PHE A 350 23.74 -0.96 -11.90
C PHE A 350 24.54 -2.17 -11.40
N THR A 351 25.33 -1.96 -10.37
CA THR A 351 25.89 -3.03 -9.55
C THR A 351 24.96 -3.32 -8.37
#